data_c0acd96544e82f14c863749d555f9a7d
#
_entry.id   c0acd96544e82f14c863749d555f9a7d
#
_cell.length_a   1.000
_cell.length_b   1.000
_cell.length_c   1.000
_cell.angle_alpha   90.00
_cell.angle_beta   90.00
_cell.angle_gamma   90.00
#
_symmetry.space_group_name_H-M   'P 1'
#
loop_
_entity.id
_entity.type
_entity.pdbx_description
1 polymer ?
#
loop_
_entity_poly.entity_id
_entity_poly.type
_entity_poly.pdbx_seq_one_letter_code
_entity_poly.pdbx_strand_id
1 'polypeptide(L)'
;MPKTSVAHFYDELADDYHLIYADWDASIRRQGDALDRLIGQDNASVLDCSCGIGTQAIGLALHGHHVTGTDLSARAAARAVHEAAHRNVTLRTGVADMRRLPFPDGRFDTVVCADNALPHLLTDQDVHAALAEMRRVLRPAGLLLLSTRPYDDLLRNRPASASPQVHQAADGGERTVTFQLWHWHEDGEHYDVEHFQLLPTGGEWRVKVRRTVYWALGRDRLAGLVTDAGFVDPEWRMPHETGFFQPLLMARAGK
;
A
#
# COMPACT_ATOMS: atom_id res chain seq x y z
N MET A 1 -13.55 -20.82 7.92
CA MET A 1 -12.89 -21.03 6.61
C MET A 1 -11.37 -20.94 6.81
N PRO A 2 -10.51 -21.67 6.07
CA PRO A 2 -9.07 -21.52 6.22
C PRO A 2 -8.69 -20.06 5.89
N LYS A 3 -7.93 -19.42 6.80
CA LYS A 3 -7.42 -18.06 6.59
C LYS A 3 -6.39 -18.11 5.47
N THR A 4 -6.68 -17.52 4.33
CA THR A 4 -5.71 -17.31 3.25
C THR A 4 -4.61 -16.39 3.76
N SER A 5 -3.33 -16.71 3.54
CA SER A 5 -2.26 -15.80 3.95
C SER A 5 -2.28 -14.52 3.09
N VAL A 6 -1.80 -13.41 3.66
CA VAL A 6 -1.70 -12.12 2.93
C VAL A 6 -0.85 -12.29 1.66
N ALA A 7 0.26 -13.02 1.74
CA ALA A 7 1.11 -13.32 0.57
C ALA A 7 0.31 -14.01 -0.54
N HIS A 8 -0.47 -15.04 -0.20
CA HIS A 8 -1.27 -15.76 -1.18
C HIS A 8 -2.38 -14.89 -1.79
N PHE A 9 -3.04 -14.04 -1.00
CA PHE A 9 -4.02 -13.08 -1.50
C PHE A 9 -3.43 -12.18 -2.59
N TYR A 10 -2.23 -11.63 -2.35
CA TYR A 10 -1.56 -10.75 -3.33
C TYR A 10 -0.92 -11.51 -4.49
N ASP A 11 -0.45 -12.76 -4.27
CA ASP A 11 0.01 -13.61 -5.38
C ASP A 11 -1.13 -13.90 -6.37
N GLU A 12 -2.35 -14.20 -5.87
CA GLU A 12 -3.52 -14.40 -6.72
C GLU A 12 -4.00 -13.10 -7.39
N LEU A 13 -3.82 -11.96 -6.74
CA LEU A 13 -4.24 -10.65 -7.25
C LEU A 13 -3.23 -10.07 -8.25
N ALA A 14 -1.96 -10.47 -8.18
CA ALA A 14 -0.87 -9.82 -8.88
C ALA A 14 -1.12 -9.56 -10.36
N ASP A 15 -1.69 -10.51 -11.10
CA ASP A 15 -1.94 -10.36 -12.55
C ASP A 15 -3.08 -9.39 -12.88
N ASP A 16 -4.04 -9.23 -11.95
CA ASP A 16 -5.26 -8.44 -12.15
C ASP A 16 -5.27 -7.15 -11.31
N TYR A 17 -4.23 -6.90 -10.51
CA TYR A 17 -4.25 -5.81 -9.54
C TYR A 17 -4.41 -4.43 -10.22
N HIS A 18 -3.77 -4.21 -11.37
CA HIS A 18 -3.92 -2.96 -12.11
C HIS A 18 -5.36 -2.66 -12.53
N LEU A 19 -6.24 -3.68 -12.63
CA LEU A 19 -7.64 -3.54 -12.98
C LEU A 19 -8.52 -2.92 -11.89
N ILE A 20 -7.98 -2.68 -10.69
CA ILE A 20 -8.67 -1.89 -9.66
C ILE A 20 -8.57 -0.38 -9.91
N TYR A 21 -7.73 0.05 -10.85
CA TYR A 21 -7.57 1.44 -11.24
C TYR A 21 -8.33 1.73 -12.54
N ALA A 22 -8.97 2.88 -12.62
CA ALA A 22 -9.60 3.34 -13.86
C ALA A 22 -8.54 3.60 -14.96
N ASP A 23 -7.41 4.18 -14.56
CA ASP A 23 -6.20 4.36 -15.36
C ASP A 23 -5.01 4.18 -14.42
N TRP A 24 -4.32 3.04 -14.57
CA TRP A 24 -3.19 2.73 -13.70
C TRP A 24 -1.98 3.63 -13.95
N ASP A 25 -1.70 3.98 -15.20
CA ASP A 25 -0.60 4.87 -15.53
C ASP A 25 -0.81 6.29 -15.00
N ALA A 26 -2.03 6.80 -15.09
CA ALA A 26 -2.39 8.06 -14.44
C ALA A 26 -2.29 7.96 -12.91
N SER A 27 -2.63 6.81 -12.34
CA SER A 27 -2.51 6.58 -10.89
C SER A 27 -1.06 6.51 -10.43
N ILE A 28 -0.17 5.84 -11.18
CA ILE A 28 1.28 5.82 -10.92
C ILE A 28 1.83 7.26 -10.88
N ARG A 29 1.55 8.06 -11.90
CA ARG A 29 2.03 9.45 -11.97
C ARG A 29 1.49 10.29 -10.82
N ARG A 30 0.16 10.31 -10.63
CA ARG A 30 -0.47 11.12 -9.56
C ARG A 30 0.04 10.76 -8.17
N GLN A 31 0.22 9.48 -7.88
CA GLN A 31 0.71 9.04 -6.58
C GLN A 31 2.21 9.34 -6.43
N GLY A 32 3.00 9.14 -7.49
CA GLY A 32 4.40 9.54 -7.54
C GLY A 32 4.57 11.04 -7.26
N ASP A 33 3.83 11.89 -7.98
CA ASP A 33 3.84 13.36 -7.80
C ASP A 33 3.51 13.77 -6.35
N ALA A 34 2.55 13.09 -5.72
CA ALA A 34 2.15 13.39 -4.35
C ALA A 34 3.24 13.02 -3.34
N LEU A 35 3.82 11.82 -3.48
CA LEU A 35 4.87 11.33 -2.60
C LEU A 35 6.18 12.10 -2.79
N ASP A 36 6.57 12.43 -4.02
CA ASP A 36 7.75 13.23 -4.34
C ASP A 36 7.72 14.60 -3.64
N ARG A 37 6.58 15.31 -3.73
CA ARG A 37 6.41 16.59 -3.02
C ARG A 37 6.56 16.47 -1.50
N LEU A 38 6.13 15.35 -0.91
CA LEU A 38 6.26 15.11 0.54
C LEU A 38 7.69 14.72 0.94
N ILE A 39 8.41 14.00 0.07
CA ILE A 39 9.84 13.70 0.27
C ILE A 39 10.66 14.99 0.24
N GLY A 40 10.37 15.89 -0.69
CA GLY A 40 10.91 17.25 -0.71
C GLY A 40 12.43 17.33 -0.93
N GLN A 41 13.05 16.28 -1.47
CA GLN A 41 14.45 16.26 -1.86
C GLN A 41 14.65 15.41 -3.12
N ASP A 42 15.58 15.82 -3.98
CA ASP A 42 15.91 15.08 -5.20
C ASP A 42 16.73 13.82 -4.90
N ASN A 43 16.62 12.81 -5.77
CA ASN A 43 17.46 11.61 -5.77
C ASN A 43 17.50 10.87 -4.42
N ALA A 44 16.43 10.90 -3.64
CA ALA A 44 16.35 10.20 -2.36
C ALA A 44 16.52 8.68 -2.53
N SER A 45 17.15 8.04 -1.54
CA SER A 45 17.13 6.58 -1.42
C SER A 45 15.85 6.17 -0.71
N VAL A 46 14.92 5.57 -1.44
CA VAL A 46 13.57 5.22 -0.96
C VAL A 46 13.39 3.72 -0.85
N LEU A 47 12.86 3.26 0.27
CA LEU A 47 12.31 1.92 0.41
C LEU A 47 10.78 1.98 0.33
N ASP A 48 10.17 1.29 -0.62
CA ASP A 48 8.76 0.94 -0.59
C ASP A 48 8.63 -0.48 -0.01
N CYS A 49 8.22 -0.59 1.26
CA CYS A 49 8.23 -1.87 1.99
C CYS A 49 6.96 -2.71 1.80
N SER A 50 6.10 -2.30 0.87
CA SER A 50 4.87 -2.99 0.47
C SER A 50 4.54 -2.67 -0.99
N CYS A 51 5.53 -2.82 -1.87
CA CYS A 51 5.51 -2.23 -3.20
C CYS A 51 4.44 -2.82 -4.15
N GLY A 52 3.87 -3.98 -3.83
CA GLY A 52 2.89 -4.65 -4.66
C GLY A 52 3.39 -4.78 -6.11
N ILE A 53 2.55 -4.38 -7.07
CA ILE A 53 2.90 -4.34 -8.49
C ILE A 53 3.64 -3.06 -8.91
N GLY A 54 4.04 -2.21 -7.95
CA GLY A 54 4.94 -1.08 -8.16
C GLY A 54 4.28 0.29 -8.33
N THR A 55 3.00 0.47 -8.00
CA THR A 55 2.29 1.75 -8.26
C THR A 55 3.03 2.96 -7.69
N GLN A 56 3.41 2.95 -6.41
CA GLN A 56 4.13 4.03 -5.76
C GLN A 56 5.62 4.02 -6.13
N ALA A 57 6.23 2.82 -6.09
CA ALA A 57 7.66 2.65 -6.37
C ALA A 57 8.05 3.12 -7.79
N ILE A 58 7.26 2.79 -8.80
CA ILE A 58 7.46 3.24 -10.19
C ILE A 58 7.25 4.75 -10.28
N GLY A 59 6.19 5.28 -9.65
CA GLY A 59 5.92 6.71 -9.60
C GLY A 59 7.11 7.50 -9.06
N LEU A 60 7.68 7.07 -7.95
CA LEU A 60 8.88 7.69 -7.36
C LEU A 60 10.13 7.51 -8.23
N ALA A 61 10.31 6.34 -8.87
CA ALA A 61 11.42 6.14 -9.79
C ALA A 61 11.34 7.05 -11.04
N LEU A 62 10.14 7.37 -11.52
CA LEU A 62 9.92 8.35 -12.60
C LEU A 62 10.34 9.78 -12.19
N HIS A 63 10.30 10.12 -10.90
CA HIS A 63 10.82 11.38 -10.34
C HIS A 63 12.33 11.34 -10.07
N GLY A 64 13.03 10.25 -10.43
CA GLY A 64 14.49 10.15 -10.29
C GLY A 64 14.96 9.65 -8.91
N HIS A 65 14.08 9.21 -8.04
CA HIS A 65 14.47 8.59 -6.77
C HIS A 65 15.10 7.21 -6.99
N HIS A 66 16.03 6.84 -6.10
CA HIS A 66 16.63 5.51 -6.06
C HIS A 66 15.75 4.56 -5.24
N VAL A 67 14.77 3.94 -5.90
CA VAL A 67 13.76 3.13 -5.22
C VAL A 67 14.16 1.66 -5.13
N THR A 68 13.99 1.10 -3.94
CA THR A 68 14.01 -0.34 -3.68
C THR A 68 12.62 -0.74 -3.18
N GLY A 69 12.03 -1.79 -3.73
CA GLY A 69 10.73 -2.32 -3.30
C GLY A 69 10.89 -3.63 -2.55
N THR A 70 10.06 -3.87 -1.54
CA THR A 70 9.84 -5.21 -0.98
C THR A 70 8.35 -5.50 -0.85
N ASP A 71 7.97 -6.76 -1.01
CA ASP A 71 6.60 -7.22 -0.82
C ASP A 71 6.58 -8.66 -0.30
N LEU A 72 5.50 -9.08 0.36
CA LEU A 72 5.29 -10.48 0.75
C LEU A 72 4.99 -11.37 -0.45
N SER A 73 4.36 -10.82 -1.50
CA SER A 73 4.03 -11.52 -2.73
C SER A 73 5.22 -11.52 -3.70
N ALA A 74 5.77 -12.70 -3.94
CA ALA A 74 6.83 -12.89 -4.94
C ALA A 74 6.36 -12.51 -6.36
N ARG A 75 5.08 -12.79 -6.68
CA ARG A 75 4.51 -12.48 -7.99
C ARG A 75 4.31 -10.98 -8.18
N ALA A 76 3.81 -10.28 -7.17
CA ALA A 76 3.64 -8.83 -7.24
C ALA A 76 5.00 -8.13 -7.36
N ALA A 77 5.98 -8.48 -6.53
CA ALA A 77 7.34 -7.94 -6.59
C ALA A 77 8.02 -8.17 -7.96
N ALA A 78 7.89 -9.37 -8.53
CA ALA A 78 8.43 -9.66 -9.87
C ALA A 78 7.71 -8.85 -10.95
N ARG A 79 6.39 -8.70 -10.86
CA ARG A 79 5.62 -7.86 -11.78
C ARG A 79 6.05 -6.40 -11.69
N ALA A 80 6.31 -5.86 -10.51
CA ALA A 80 6.76 -4.48 -10.34
C ALA A 80 8.04 -4.17 -11.13
N VAL A 81 9.01 -5.09 -11.16
CA VAL A 81 10.24 -4.95 -11.99
C VAL A 81 9.91 -4.88 -13.46
N HIS A 82 9.06 -5.78 -13.95
CA HIS A 82 8.65 -5.83 -15.35
C HIS A 82 7.92 -4.55 -15.77
N GLU A 83 6.99 -4.08 -14.94
CA GLU A 83 6.21 -2.86 -15.18
C GLU A 83 7.09 -1.59 -15.15
N ALA A 84 8.11 -1.56 -14.28
CA ALA A 84 9.10 -0.49 -14.25
C ALA A 84 9.92 -0.45 -15.56
N ALA A 85 10.39 -1.61 -16.03
CA ALA A 85 11.15 -1.73 -17.27
C ALA A 85 10.33 -1.24 -18.48
N HIS A 86 9.03 -1.55 -18.56
CA HIS A 86 8.14 -1.04 -19.61
C HIS A 86 8.03 0.49 -19.63
N ARG A 87 8.29 1.15 -18.49
CA ARG A 87 8.26 2.62 -18.33
C ARG A 87 9.65 3.25 -18.35
N ASN A 88 10.67 2.48 -18.75
CA ASN A 88 12.07 2.90 -18.83
C ASN A 88 12.66 3.40 -17.51
N VAL A 89 12.19 2.88 -16.38
CA VAL A 89 12.78 3.13 -15.07
C VAL A 89 13.32 1.85 -14.45
N THR A 90 14.35 2.01 -13.60
CA THR A 90 14.95 0.88 -12.89
C THR A 90 14.31 0.75 -11.51
N LEU A 91 13.74 -0.41 -11.22
CA LEU A 91 13.24 -0.77 -9.90
C LEU A 91 13.87 -2.10 -9.48
N ARG A 92 14.43 -2.13 -8.26
CA ARG A 92 14.92 -3.36 -7.63
C ARG A 92 13.88 -3.79 -6.61
N THR A 93 13.47 -5.06 -6.67
CA THR A 93 12.53 -5.61 -5.69
C THR A 93 13.06 -6.87 -5.04
N GLY A 94 12.51 -7.20 -3.87
CA GLY A 94 12.77 -8.43 -3.15
C GLY A 94 11.53 -8.92 -2.39
N VAL A 95 11.53 -10.18 -2.01
CA VAL A 95 10.48 -10.73 -1.14
C VAL A 95 10.90 -10.52 0.31
N ALA A 96 10.09 -9.79 1.07
CA ALA A 96 10.34 -9.58 2.49
C ALA A 96 9.05 -9.28 3.26
N ASP A 97 9.06 -9.64 4.53
CA ASP A 97 8.07 -9.21 5.51
C ASP A 97 8.53 -7.85 6.09
N MET A 98 7.62 -6.86 6.13
CA MET A 98 7.94 -5.53 6.68
C MET A 98 8.32 -5.57 8.17
N ARG A 99 8.00 -6.67 8.89
CA ARG A 99 8.43 -6.91 10.27
C ARG A 99 9.88 -7.38 10.38
N ARG A 100 10.54 -7.68 9.25
CA ARG A 100 11.93 -8.12 9.17
C ARG A 100 12.54 -7.74 7.82
N LEU A 101 12.99 -6.49 7.70
CA LEU A 101 13.53 -5.95 6.46
C LEU A 101 14.99 -6.40 6.24
N PRO A 102 15.36 -6.93 5.07
CA PRO A 102 16.69 -7.49 4.80
C PRO A 102 17.72 -6.40 4.43
N PHE A 103 17.72 -5.27 5.14
CA PHE A 103 18.61 -4.15 4.90
C PHE A 103 19.38 -3.77 6.16
N PRO A 104 20.59 -3.19 6.03
CA PRO A 104 21.32 -2.64 7.16
C PRO A 104 20.61 -1.40 7.72
N ASP A 105 20.99 -1.04 8.95
CA ASP A 105 20.53 0.17 9.62
C ASP A 105 20.93 1.42 8.83
N GLY A 106 20.07 2.44 8.87
CA GLY A 106 20.36 3.75 8.29
C GLY A 106 20.61 3.76 6.78
N ARG A 107 19.95 2.88 6.03
CA ARG A 107 20.17 2.72 4.58
C ARG A 107 19.39 3.71 3.73
N PHE A 108 18.18 4.12 4.16
CA PHE A 108 17.24 4.87 3.36
C PHE A 108 16.97 6.27 3.92
N ASP A 109 16.73 7.23 3.03
CA ASP A 109 16.29 8.57 3.37
C ASP A 109 14.80 8.58 3.69
N THR A 110 14.03 7.73 2.98
CA THR A 110 12.57 7.62 3.12
C THR A 110 12.14 6.16 3.10
N VAL A 111 11.18 5.82 3.95
CA VAL A 111 10.41 4.55 3.88
C VAL A 111 8.96 4.88 3.58
N VAL A 112 8.42 4.20 2.59
CA VAL A 112 7.00 4.25 2.19
C VAL A 112 6.35 2.92 2.52
N CYS A 113 5.18 2.95 3.16
CA CYS A 113 4.27 1.83 3.34
C CYS A 113 2.87 2.32 2.98
N ALA A 114 2.49 2.19 1.73
CA ALA A 114 1.30 2.83 1.19
C ALA A 114 0.20 1.83 0.79
N ASP A 115 -0.92 2.39 0.33
CA ASP A 115 -2.09 1.65 -0.15
C ASP A 115 -2.66 0.65 0.86
N ASN A 116 -2.70 1.08 2.15
CA ASN A 116 -3.33 0.29 3.21
C ASN A 116 -2.64 -1.05 3.51
N ALA A 117 -1.32 -1.13 3.33
CA ALA A 117 -0.58 -2.38 3.56
C ALA A 117 -0.37 -2.70 5.06
N LEU A 118 -0.02 -1.69 5.88
CA LEU A 118 0.23 -1.87 7.31
C LEU A 118 -0.95 -2.53 8.06
N PRO A 119 -2.22 -2.21 7.78
CA PRO A 119 -3.40 -2.84 8.40
C PRO A 119 -3.59 -4.34 8.15
N HIS A 120 -2.76 -4.99 7.36
CA HIS A 120 -2.69 -6.45 7.32
C HIS A 120 -2.02 -7.06 8.55
N LEU A 121 -1.31 -6.24 9.33
CA LEU A 121 -0.78 -6.61 10.64
C LEU A 121 -1.90 -6.44 11.66
N LEU A 122 -2.35 -7.56 12.24
CA LEU A 122 -3.60 -7.62 12.99
C LEU A 122 -3.41 -7.42 14.50
N THR A 123 -2.21 -7.04 14.95
CA THR A 123 -1.89 -6.84 16.38
C THR A 123 -0.95 -5.66 16.58
N ASP A 124 -1.04 -5.00 17.74
CA ASP A 124 -0.09 -3.94 18.13
C ASP A 124 1.36 -4.43 18.06
N GLN A 125 1.61 -5.67 18.48
CA GLN A 125 2.94 -6.26 18.46
C GLN A 125 3.51 -6.36 17.05
N ASP A 126 2.71 -6.81 16.08
CA ASP A 126 3.14 -6.92 14.69
C ASP A 126 3.35 -5.55 14.05
N VAL A 127 2.45 -4.60 14.30
CA VAL A 127 2.59 -3.21 13.84
C VAL A 127 3.83 -2.57 14.43
N HIS A 128 4.06 -2.72 15.74
CA HIS A 128 5.26 -2.20 16.41
C HIS A 128 6.54 -2.82 15.82
N ALA A 129 6.56 -4.13 15.57
CA ALA A 129 7.71 -4.80 14.96
C ALA A 129 8.00 -4.23 13.55
N ALA A 130 6.98 -4.00 12.74
CA ALA A 130 7.14 -3.40 11.41
C ALA A 130 7.65 -1.95 11.50
N LEU A 131 7.08 -1.14 12.39
CA LEU A 131 7.52 0.24 12.60
C LEU A 131 8.96 0.32 13.12
N ALA A 132 9.35 -0.58 14.02
CA ALA A 132 10.73 -0.67 14.51
C ALA A 132 11.72 -0.99 13.38
N GLU A 133 11.38 -1.91 12.48
CA GLU A 133 12.19 -2.23 11.30
C GLU A 133 12.25 -1.06 10.30
N MET A 134 11.12 -0.40 10.04
CA MET A 134 11.09 0.80 9.20
C MET A 134 11.98 1.91 9.78
N ARG A 135 11.94 2.11 11.11
CA ARG A 135 12.82 3.07 11.80
C ARG A 135 14.29 2.65 11.72
N ARG A 136 14.60 1.37 11.93
CA ARG A 136 15.96 0.85 11.89
C ARG A 136 16.64 1.09 10.54
N VAL A 137 15.92 0.86 9.44
CA VAL A 137 16.48 1.02 8.09
C VAL A 137 16.53 2.47 7.62
N LEU A 138 15.81 3.38 8.28
CA LEU A 138 15.87 4.82 8.02
C LEU A 138 17.16 5.43 8.60
N ARG A 139 17.71 6.38 7.88
CA ARG A 139 18.75 7.28 8.40
C ARG A 139 18.23 8.12 9.56
N PRO A 140 19.10 8.64 10.43
CA PRO A 140 18.68 9.64 11.44
C PRO A 140 17.90 10.77 10.77
N ALA A 141 16.76 11.15 11.33
CA ALA A 141 15.80 12.10 10.79
C ALA A 141 15.19 11.73 9.41
N GLY A 142 15.36 10.50 8.95
CA GLY A 142 14.73 9.97 7.73
C GLY A 142 13.20 10.01 7.82
N LEU A 143 12.54 10.05 6.68
CA LEU A 143 11.11 10.25 6.56
C LEU A 143 10.37 8.90 6.48
N LEU A 144 9.34 8.73 7.30
CA LEU A 144 8.33 7.68 7.18
C LEU A 144 7.07 8.26 6.53
N LEU A 145 6.54 7.56 5.52
CA LEU A 145 5.25 7.83 4.87
C LEU A 145 4.38 6.59 4.94
N LEU A 146 3.28 6.66 5.69
CA LEU A 146 2.29 5.57 5.79
C LEU A 146 0.96 6.04 5.22
N SER A 147 0.29 5.23 4.41
CA SER A 147 -1.09 5.52 4.04
C SER A 147 -2.06 4.43 4.44
N THR A 148 -3.23 4.84 4.91
CA THR A 148 -4.30 3.94 5.30
C THR A 148 -5.65 4.42 4.76
N ARG A 149 -6.64 3.54 4.74
CA ARG A 149 -8.04 3.94 4.54
C ARG A 149 -8.47 4.95 5.60
N PRO A 150 -9.54 5.72 5.39
CA PRO A 150 -10.07 6.66 6.39
C PRO A 150 -10.76 5.88 7.53
N TYR A 151 -9.97 5.19 8.33
CA TYR A 151 -10.47 4.24 9.33
C TYR A 151 -11.32 4.85 10.43
N ASP A 152 -11.12 6.12 10.78
CA ASP A 152 -12.02 6.78 11.74
C ASP A 152 -13.46 6.83 11.24
N ASP A 153 -13.66 7.04 9.92
CA ASP A 153 -14.99 7.02 9.30
C ASP A 153 -15.53 5.59 9.19
N LEU A 154 -14.65 4.65 8.82
CA LEU A 154 -15.02 3.24 8.68
C LEU A 154 -15.41 2.61 10.01
N LEU A 155 -14.71 2.91 11.10
CA LEU A 155 -15.03 2.47 12.46
C LEU A 155 -16.39 3.00 12.95
N ARG A 156 -16.72 4.24 12.58
CA ARG A 156 -18.02 4.84 12.94
C ARG A 156 -19.17 4.23 12.14
N ASN A 157 -18.99 4.01 10.85
CA ASN A 157 -20.06 3.64 9.94
C ASN A 157 -20.19 2.14 9.71
N ARG A 158 -19.11 1.39 9.91
CA ARG A 158 -18.99 -0.07 9.69
C ARG A 158 -19.75 -0.55 8.44
N PRO A 159 -19.39 -0.02 7.25
CA PRO A 159 -20.10 -0.39 6.04
C PRO A 159 -19.95 -1.90 5.76
N ALA A 160 -20.99 -2.52 5.24
CA ALA A 160 -20.97 -3.93 4.83
C ALA A 160 -20.31 -4.14 3.45
N SER A 161 -20.07 -3.05 2.69
CA SER A 161 -19.49 -3.15 1.35
C SER A 161 -18.87 -1.83 0.90
N ALA A 162 -17.90 -1.92 -0.02
CA ALA A 162 -17.52 -0.78 -0.85
C ALA A 162 -18.40 -0.73 -2.11
N SER A 163 -18.74 0.48 -2.56
CA SER A 163 -19.51 0.68 -3.79
C SER A 163 -18.81 0.05 -5.00
N PRO A 164 -19.54 -0.56 -5.93
CA PRO A 164 -18.98 -1.07 -7.16
C PRO A 164 -18.27 0.03 -7.96
N GLN A 165 -17.08 -0.28 -8.43
CA GLN A 165 -16.32 0.55 -9.35
C GLN A 165 -16.34 -0.09 -10.72
N VAL A 166 -16.74 0.67 -11.73
CA VAL A 166 -16.76 0.20 -13.13
C VAL A 166 -15.59 0.88 -13.85
N HIS A 167 -14.66 0.08 -14.33
CA HIS A 167 -13.51 0.54 -15.09
C HIS A 167 -13.66 0.12 -16.55
N GLN A 168 -13.46 1.03 -17.46
CA GLN A 168 -13.41 0.75 -18.90
C GLN A 168 -11.98 0.92 -19.36
N ALA A 169 -11.47 -0.04 -20.13
CA ALA A 169 -10.16 0.07 -20.71
C ALA A 169 -10.04 1.35 -21.56
N ALA A 170 -8.86 2.00 -21.53
CA ALA A 170 -8.62 3.29 -22.20
C ALA A 170 -8.82 3.23 -23.72
N ASP A 171 -8.68 2.05 -24.33
CA ASP A 171 -8.92 1.78 -25.75
C ASP A 171 -10.40 1.55 -26.12
N GLY A 172 -11.31 1.76 -25.16
CA GLY A 172 -12.75 1.47 -25.33
C GLY A 172 -13.09 -0.02 -25.22
N GLY A 173 -12.14 -0.85 -24.76
CA GLY A 173 -12.33 -2.29 -24.56
C GLY A 173 -13.36 -2.67 -23.50
N GLU A 174 -13.31 -3.91 -23.06
CA GLU A 174 -14.26 -4.49 -22.13
C GLU A 174 -14.23 -3.83 -20.75
N ARG A 175 -15.38 -3.77 -20.07
CA ARG A 175 -15.51 -3.19 -18.73
C ARG A 175 -15.15 -4.21 -17.67
N THR A 176 -14.40 -3.79 -16.65
CA THR A 176 -14.17 -4.54 -15.43
C THR A 176 -14.97 -3.93 -14.29
N VAL A 177 -15.55 -4.75 -13.42
CA VAL A 177 -16.25 -4.28 -12.21
C VAL A 177 -15.54 -4.83 -10.99
N THR A 178 -15.25 -3.96 -10.04
CA THR A 178 -14.67 -4.36 -8.76
C THR A 178 -15.51 -3.83 -7.60
N PHE A 179 -15.66 -4.63 -6.56
CA PHE A 179 -16.28 -4.22 -5.30
C PHE A 179 -15.79 -5.10 -4.16
N GLN A 180 -16.12 -4.73 -2.93
CA GLN A 180 -15.74 -5.49 -1.75
C GLN A 180 -16.96 -5.68 -0.85
N LEU A 181 -17.09 -6.88 -0.25
CA LEU A 181 -17.95 -7.13 0.90
C LEU A 181 -17.09 -7.19 2.15
N TRP A 182 -17.57 -6.59 3.23
CA TRP A 182 -16.84 -6.45 4.49
C TRP A 182 -17.64 -7.07 5.63
N HIS A 183 -16.99 -7.96 6.37
CA HIS A 183 -17.57 -8.67 7.48
C HIS A 183 -16.82 -8.30 8.76
N TRP A 184 -17.40 -7.37 9.52
CA TRP A 184 -16.81 -6.87 10.76
C TRP A 184 -16.85 -7.94 11.84
N HIS A 185 -15.72 -8.12 12.54
CA HIS A 185 -15.62 -9.03 13.69
C HIS A 185 -16.33 -8.43 14.90
N GLU A 186 -16.57 -9.26 15.92
CA GLU A 186 -17.25 -8.85 17.16
C GLU A 186 -16.47 -7.78 17.93
N ASP A 187 -15.14 -7.74 17.81
CA ASP A 187 -14.29 -6.70 18.39
C ASP A 187 -14.54 -5.30 17.80
N GLY A 188 -15.17 -5.25 16.62
CA GLY A 188 -15.49 -4.03 15.91
C GLY A 188 -14.29 -3.29 15.32
N GLU A 189 -13.11 -3.88 15.38
CA GLU A 189 -11.85 -3.32 14.85
C GLU A 189 -11.29 -4.10 13.66
N HIS A 190 -11.52 -5.43 13.62
CA HIS A 190 -11.09 -6.26 12.50
C HIS A 190 -12.25 -6.54 11.54
N TYR A 191 -11.92 -6.76 10.28
CA TYR A 191 -12.92 -7.16 9.29
C TYR A 191 -12.33 -8.03 8.19
N ASP A 192 -13.08 -9.07 7.81
CA ASP A 192 -12.79 -9.85 6.60
C ASP A 192 -13.26 -9.08 5.38
N VAL A 193 -12.45 -9.14 4.32
CA VAL A 193 -12.77 -8.58 3.00
C VAL A 193 -12.90 -9.70 2.00
N GLU A 194 -14.01 -9.72 1.28
CA GLU A 194 -14.16 -10.43 0.03
C GLU A 194 -14.01 -9.43 -1.12
N HIS A 195 -12.91 -9.52 -1.85
CA HIS A 195 -12.66 -8.68 -3.02
C HIS A 195 -13.15 -9.38 -4.29
N PHE A 196 -14.14 -8.79 -4.92
CA PHE A 196 -14.75 -9.29 -6.17
C PHE A 196 -14.18 -8.53 -7.37
N GLN A 197 -13.79 -9.29 -8.37
CA GLN A 197 -13.49 -8.78 -9.71
C GLN A 197 -14.34 -9.54 -10.72
N LEU A 198 -15.13 -8.79 -11.47
CA LEU A 198 -15.91 -9.30 -12.59
C LEU A 198 -15.15 -8.93 -13.87
N LEU A 199 -14.63 -9.93 -14.54
CA LEU A 199 -13.79 -9.79 -15.73
C LEU A 199 -14.57 -10.31 -16.93
N PRO A 200 -14.72 -9.57 -18.01
CA PRO A 200 -15.37 -10.04 -19.23
C PRO A 200 -14.51 -11.12 -19.90
N THR A 201 -15.16 -12.13 -20.42
CA THR A 201 -14.49 -13.23 -21.12
C THR A 201 -15.43 -13.79 -22.19
N GLY A 202 -15.22 -13.42 -23.46
CA GLY A 202 -15.97 -14.00 -24.59
C GLY A 202 -17.50 -13.78 -24.54
N GLY A 203 -17.96 -12.64 -24.00
CA GLY A 203 -19.39 -12.32 -23.85
C GLY A 203 -20.01 -12.75 -22.51
N GLU A 204 -19.24 -13.42 -21.66
CA GLU A 204 -19.64 -13.82 -20.31
C GLU A 204 -18.83 -13.08 -19.25
N TRP A 205 -19.26 -13.16 -17.99
CA TRP A 205 -18.54 -12.62 -16.84
C TRP A 205 -17.84 -13.72 -16.06
N ARG A 206 -16.52 -13.64 -15.95
CA ARG A 206 -15.74 -14.45 -15.01
C ARG A 206 -15.63 -13.72 -13.68
N VAL A 207 -16.08 -14.35 -12.61
CA VAL A 207 -15.98 -13.79 -11.26
C VAL A 207 -14.75 -14.37 -10.55
N LYS A 208 -13.88 -13.49 -10.04
CA LYS A 208 -12.80 -13.86 -9.13
C LYS A 208 -13.13 -13.28 -7.75
N VAL A 209 -13.01 -14.10 -6.71
CA VAL A 209 -13.23 -13.67 -5.32
C VAL A 209 -11.98 -14.01 -4.52
N ARG A 210 -11.39 -12.99 -3.87
CA ARG A 210 -10.21 -13.14 -3.01
C ARG A 210 -10.53 -12.64 -1.62
N ARG A 211 -9.94 -13.27 -0.59
CA ARG A 211 -10.25 -12.98 0.81
C ARG A 211 -9.01 -12.60 1.58
N THR A 212 -9.15 -11.60 2.43
CA THR A 212 -8.10 -11.17 3.35
C THR A 212 -8.73 -10.54 4.59
N VAL A 213 -7.91 -10.26 5.61
CA VAL A 213 -8.34 -9.61 6.84
C VAL A 213 -7.60 -8.29 6.98
N TYR A 214 -8.29 -7.28 7.48
CA TYR A 214 -7.71 -5.99 7.84
C TYR A 214 -8.04 -5.63 9.29
N TRP A 215 -7.14 -4.89 9.89
CA TRP A 215 -7.39 -4.17 11.12
C TRP A 215 -7.74 -2.71 10.78
N ALA A 216 -8.90 -2.24 11.21
CA ALA A 216 -9.32 -0.85 11.06
C ALA A 216 -8.58 0.03 12.08
N LEU A 217 -7.31 0.30 11.80
CA LEU A 217 -6.40 1.03 12.68
C LEU A 217 -6.64 2.54 12.57
N GLY A 218 -7.40 3.11 13.52
CA GLY A 218 -7.73 4.54 13.57
C GLY A 218 -6.50 5.43 13.70
N ARG A 219 -6.64 6.70 13.31
CA ARG A 219 -5.51 7.64 13.19
C ARG A 219 -4.78 7.87 14.50
N ASP A 220 -5.49 8.07 15.61
CA ASP A 220 -4.86 8.35 16.91
C ASP A 220 -4.05 7.15 17.40
N ARG A 221 -4.62 5.93 17.25
CA ARG A 221 -3.91 4.70 17.63
C ARG A 221 -2.66 4.49 16.80
N LEU A 222 -2.74 4.68 15.46
CA LEU A 222 -1.58 4.53 14.60
C LEU A 222 -0.50 5.57 14.91
N ALA A 223 -0.87 6.84 15.15
CA ALA A 223 0.07 7.87 15.54
C ALA A 223 0.76 7.54 16.88
N GLY A 224 0.03 6.97 17.85
CA GLY A 224 0.57 6.46 19.11
C GLY A 224 1.62 5.36 18.87
N LEU A 225 1.28 4.33 18.09
CA LEU A 225 2.19 3.23 17.76
C LEU A 225 3.45 3.71 17.02
N VAL A 226 3.32 4.70 16.14
CA VAL A 226 4.44 5.34 15.44
C VAL A 226 5.36 6.05 16.45
N THR A 227 4.79 6.79 17.41
CA THR A 227 5.55 7.44 18.47
C THR A 227 6.24 6.42 19.37
N ASP A 228 5.55 5.36 19.79
CA ASP A 228 6.09 4.30 20.65
C ASP A 228 7.24 3.54 19.96
N ALA A 229 7.22 3.44 18.63
CA ALA A 229 8.32 2.88 17.84
C ALA A 229 9.52 3.84 17.70
N GLY A 230 9.48 5.04 18.30
CA GLY A 230 10.58 6.00 18.35
C GLY A 230 10.65 6.96 17.16
N PHE A 231 9.55 7.14 16.45
CA PHE A 231 9.39 8.25 15.51
C PHE A 231 8.97 9.52 16.25
N VAL A 232 9.28 10.66 15.67
CA VAL A 232 8.92 11.98 16.19
C VAL A 232 8.04 12.72 15.18
N ASP A 233 7.30 13.69 15.69
CA ASP A 233 6.45 14.60 14.91
C ASP A 233 5.47 13.86 13.96
N PRO A 234 4.67 12.87 14.44
CA PRO A 234 3.68 12.22 13.59
C PRO A 234 2.61 13.24 13.19
N GLU A 235 2.43 13.44 11.89
CA GLU A 235 1.49 14.39 11.32
C GLU A 235 0.64 13.72 10.24
N TRP A 236 -0.69 13.87 10.34
CA TRP A 236 -1.61 13.43 9.30
C TRP A 236 -1.83 14.49 8.24
N ARG A 237 -1.73 14.08 6.98
CA ARG A 237 -2.06 14.87 5.80
C ARG A 237 -3.21 14.24 5.05
N MET A 238 -4.25 15.03 4.78
CA MET A 238 -5.45 14.54 4.13
C MET A 238 -5.33 14.55 2.60
N PRO A 239 -6.14 13.77 1.87
CA PRO A 239 -6.09 13.70 0.41
C PRO A 239 -6.20 15.06 -0.30
N HIS A 240 -7.02 15.98 0.24
CA HIS A 240 -7.17 17.33 -0.33
C HIS A 240 -5.93 18.21 -0.18
N GLU A 241 -5.04 17.90 0.76
CA GLU A 241 -3.78 18.62 0.99
C GLU A 241 -2.66 18.07 0.12
N THR A 242 -2.60 16.74 -0.03
CA THR A 242 -1.47 16.05 -0.66
C THR A 242 -1.71 15.70 -2.13
N GLY A 243 -2.97 15.51 -2.53
CA GLY A 243 -3.33 14.89 -3.80
C GLY A 243 -3.14 13.36 -3.82
N PHE A 244 -2.66 12.76 -2.72
CA PHE A 244 -2.67 11.31 -2.56
C PHE A 244 -4.09 10.83 -2.24
N PHE A 245 -4.46 9.64 -2.70
CA PHE A 245 -5.85 9.16 -2.61
C PHE A 245 -6.31 8.70 -1.22
N GLN A 246 -5.38 8.54 -0.30
CA GLN A 246 -5.64 8.13 1.10
C GLN A 246 -5.04 9.14 2.08
N PRO A 247 -5.53 9.18 3.33
CA PRO A 247 -4.82 9.84 4.42
C PRO A 247 -3.39 9.32 4.54
N LEU A 248 -2.42 10.21 4.70
CA LEU A 248 -1.00 9.92 4.89
C LEU A 248 -0.56 10.35 6.28
N LEU A 249 0.07 9.45 7.01
CA LEU A 249 0.83 9.77 8.22
C LEU A 249 2.29 9.97 7.84
N MET A 250 2.83 11.11 8.19
CA MET A 250 4.25 11.47 8.07
C MET A 250 4.88 11.48 9.44
N ALA A 251 6.11 10.96 9.56
CA ALA A 251 6.88 11.06 10.79
C ALA A 251 8.39 11.01 10.48
N ARG A 252 9.22 11.45 11.42
CA ARG A 252 10.68 11.39 11.29
C ARG A 252 11.27 10.34 12.21
N ALA A 253 12.29 9.61 11.76
CA ALA A 253 13.08 8.76 12.64
C ALA A 253 13.74 9.61 13.71
N GLY A 254 13.49 9.33 14.99
CA GLY A 254 14.18 9.99 16.11
C GLY A 254 15.69 9.76 16.06
N LYS A 255 16.44 10.65 16.71
CA LYS A 255 17.91 10.59 16.80
C LYS A 255 18.38 9.33 17.52
#